data_78875a9ae828a0a3025f46b37b560d6e
#
_entry.id   78875a9ae828a0a3025f46b37b560d6e
#
_cell.length_a   1.000
_cell.length_b   1.000
_cell.length_c   1.000
_cell.angle_alpha   90.00
_cell.angle_beta   90.00
_cell.angle_gamma   90.00
#
_symmetry.space_group_name_H-M   'P 1'
#
loop_
_entity.id
_entity.type
_entity.pdbx_description
1 polymer ?
#
loop_
_entity_poly.entity_id
_entity_poly.type
_entity_poly.pdbx_seq_one_letter_code
_entity_poly.pdbx_strand_id
1 'polypeptide(L)'
;MDEYINVEDKICEEIRLWSQHALEIPNKNYNNLPSCPFAKSAWSNKKVSFAFKNLSDNNLIYTLINYFNDNKDLIIVVDMNYQNNEDFHNNLNNLNEKVNKGFFKQKDIWLMGFHPDDDVNDLIDDGSFEEIVEKEYALIFVQRLSKLQESANKLKKLGYYDKYYNEYNVEDIYEQRETYYRRLKWL
;
A
#
# COMPACT_ATOMS: atom_id res chain seq x y z
N MET A 1 36.32 5.15 7.54
CA MET A 1 35.25 6.04 8.04
C MET A 1 33.96 5.34 7.69
N ASP A 2 33.44 4.54 8.62
CA ASP A 2 32.16 3.86 8.40
C ASP A 2 31.10 4.96 8.42
N GLU A 3 30.48 5.22 7.26
CA GLU A 3 29.30 6.07 7.18
C GLU A 3 28.23 5.39 8.04
N TYR A 4 27.81 6.05 9.10
CA TYR A 4 26.64 5.66 9.87
C TYR A 4 25.43 5.82 8.95
N ILE A 5 25.07 4.76 8.23
CA ILE A 5 23.82 4.71 7.47
C ILE A 5 22.71 4.83 8.52
N ASN A 6 21.88 5.83 8.37
CA ASN A 6 20.69 6.00 9.22
C ASN A 6 19.78 4.79 9.03
N VAL A 7 19.25 4.23 10.11
CA VAL A 7 18.34 3.07 10.06
C VAL A 7 17.14 3.33 9.15
N GLU A 8 16.61 4.55 9.16
CA GLU A 8 15.49 4.94 8.29
C GLU A 8 15.89 4.90 6.80
N ASP A 9 17.07 5.39 6.46
CA ASP A 9 17.58 5.35 5.07
C ASP A 9 17.73 3.90 4.60
N LYS A 10 18.25 3.03 5.45
CA LYS A 10 18.39 1.60 5.15
C LYS A 10 17.03 0.94 4.88
N ILE A 11 16.05 1.17 5.74
CA ILE A 11 14.68 0.66 5.55
C ILE A 11 14.08 1.17 4.23
N CYS A 12 14.29 2.45 3.90
CA CYS A 12 13.84 3.00 2.62
C CYS A 12 14.46 2.27 1.41
N GLU A 13 15.75 1.93 1.49
CA GLU A 13 16.46 1.17 0.46
C GLU A 13 15.95 -0.26 0.36
N GLU A 14 15.72 -0.95 1.48
CA GLU A 14 15.15 -2.29 1.53
C GLU A 14 13.77 -2.33 0.85
N ILE A 15 12.87 -1.41 1.22
CA ILE A 15 11.53 -1.30 0.62
C ILE A 15 11.63 -0.98 -0.88
N ARG A 16 12.60 -0.15 -1.29
CA ARG A 16 12.83 0.14 -2.70
C ARG A 16 13.29 -1.09 -3.48
N LEU A 17 14.21 -1.86 -2.93
CA LEU A 17 14.70 -3.10 -3.52
C LEU A 17 13.57 -4.14 -3.63
N TRP A 18 12.83 -4.35 -2.58
CA TRP A 18 11.64 -5.21 -2.60
C TRP A 18 10.65 -4.78 -3.70
N SER A 19 10.32 -3.49 -3.79
CA SER A 19 9.44 -2.99 -4.83
C SER A 19 9.94 -3.33 -6.24
N GLN A 20 11.25 -3.20 -6.49
CA GLN A 20 11.85 -3.51 -7.78
C GLN A 20 11.75 -4.99 -8.14
N HIS A 21 11.97 -5.88 -7.18
CA HIS A 21 12.03 -7.32 -7.40
C HIS A 21 10.66 -8.01 -7.36
N ALA A 22 9.76 -7.56 -6.48
CA ALA A 22 8.46 -8.19 -6.28
C ALA A 22 7.32 -7.50 -7.06
N LEU A 23 7.37 -6.16 -7.17
CA LEU A 23 6.21 -5.40 -7.64
C LEU A 23 6.35 -4.85 -9.07
N GLU A 24 7.58 -4.63 -9.56
CA GLU A 24 7.82 -3.90 -10.82
C GLU A 24 8.15 -4.80 -12.01
N ILE A 25 8.36 -6.09 -11.79
CA ILE A 25 8.65 -7.07 -12.84
C ILE A 25 7.38 -7.76 -13.34
N PRO A 26 7.32 -8.12 -14.63
CA PRO A 26 6.21 -8.89 -15.17
C PRO A 26 6.09 -10.26 -14.49
N ASN A 27 4.86 -10.64 -14.15
CA ASN A 27 4.55 -11.90 -13.51
C ASN A 27 3.43 -12.63 -14.29
N LYS A 28 3.64 -13.92 -14.57
CA LYS A 28 2.69 -14.78 -15.30
C LYS A 28 1.31 -14.87 -14.62
N ASN A 29 1.29 -14.74 -13.29
CA ASN A 29 0.06 -14.81 -12.52
C ASN A 29 -0.83 -13.58 -12.74
N TYR A 30 -0.25 -12.46 -13.17
CA TYR A 30 -0.92 -11.20 -13.47
C TYR A 30 -1.03 -10.93 -14.97
N ASN A 31 -1.16 -11.98 -15.77
CA ASN A 31 -1.22 -11.90 -17.22
C ASN A 31 -0.01 -11.18 -17.85
N ASN A 32 1.19 -11.46 -17.34
CA ASN A 32 2.47 -10.83 -17.70
C ASN A 32 2.54 -9.32 -17.41
N LEU A 33 1.67 -8.81 -16.57
CA LEU A 33 1.80 -7.47 -15.99
C LEU A 33 2.57 -7.53 -14.66
N PRO A 34 3.21 -6.44 -14.22
CA PRO A 34 3.78 -6.37 -12.89
C PRO A 34 2.73 -6.54 -11.79
N SER A 35 3.11 -7.14 -10.65
CA SER A 35 2.22 -7.27 -9.49
C SER A 35 1.67 -5.91 -9.01
N CYS A 36 2.46 -4.84 -9.14
CA CYS A 36 1.99 -3.46 -8.97
C CYS A 36 2.41 -2.60 -10.17
N PRO A 37 1.59 -2.49 -11.23
CA PRO A 37 1.93 -1.75 -12.45
C PRO A 37 2.24 -0.26 -12.25
N PHE A 38 1.91 0.29 -11.07
CA PHE A 38 2.12 1.71 -10.73
C PHE A 38 3.41 1.96 -9.97
N ALA A 39 3.96 0.96 -9.31
CA ALA A 39 5.13 1.09 -8.45
C ALA A 39 6.28 1.77 -9.19
N LYS A 40 6.68 1.26 -10.34
CA LYS A 40 7.77 1.80 -11.15
C LYS A 40 7.56 3.28 -11.50
N SER A 41 6.33 3.65 -11.90
CA SER A 41 6.01 5.03 -12.26
C SER A 41 6.03 5.95 -11.04
N ALA A 42 5.49 5.52 -9.90
CA ALA A 42 5.48 6.29 -8.67
C ALA A 42 6.91 6.60 -8.18
N TRP A 43 7.78 5.61 -8.21
CA TRP A 43 9.19 5.78 -7.85
C TRP A 43 9.92 6.70 -8.82
N SER A 44 9.83 6.45 -10.14
CA SER A 44 10.52 7.24 -11.16
C SER A 44 10.12 8.71 -11.17
N ASN A 45 8.85 8.99 -10.85
CA ASN A 45 8.33 10.36 -10.79
C ASN A 45 8.48 11.00 -9.40
N LYS A 46 9.19 10.37 -8.46
CA LYS A 46 9.39 10.86 -7.07
C LYS A 46 8.06 11.13 -6.34
N LYS A 47 7.06 10.30 -6.60
CA LYS A 47 5.72 10.41 -6.03
C LYS A 47 5.54 9.55 -4.78
N VAL A 48 6.57 8.82 -4.35
CA VAL A 48 6.64 8.06 -3.10
C VAL A 48 7.28 8.92 -2.01
N SER A 49 6.76 8.81 -0.80
CA SER A 49 7.36 9.37 0.42
C SER A 49 7.29 8.35 1.53
N PHE A 50 8.19 8.49 2.50
CA PHE A 50 8.19 7.68 3.71
C PHE A 50 7.78 8.49 4.92
N ALA A 51 7.20 7.82 5.90
CA ALA A 51 7.01 8.30 7.25
C ALA A 51 7.26 7.15 8.22
N PHE A 52 7.92 7.44 9.33
CA PHE A 52 8.23 6.45 10.36
C PHE A 52 7.36 6.68 11.58
N LYS A 53 6.63 5.65 12.00
CA LYS A 53 5.76 5.71 13.17
C LYS A 53 6.54 5.33 14.42
N ASN A 54 6.63 6.26 15.36
CA ASN A 54 7.20 6.03 16.68
C ASN A 54 6.14 5.59 17.69
N LEU A 55 6.57 5.02 18.81
CA LEU A 55 5.70 4.58 19.92
C LEU A 55 4.72 5.66 20.42
N SER A 56 5.12 6.93 20.35
CA SER A 56 4.33 8.08 20.81
C SER A 56 3.34 8.63 19.77
N ASP A 57 3.42 8.17 18.51
CA ASP A 57 2.67 8.75 17.39
C ASP A 57 1.32 8.06 17.17
N ASN A 58 0.48 8.01 18.19
CA ASN A 58 -0.87 7.42 18.07
C ASN A 58 -1.75 8.11 17.01
N ASN A 59 -1.37 9.31 16.55
CA ASN A 59 -2.13 10.11 15.60
C ASN A 59 -1.46 10.23 14.21
N LEU A 60 -0.32 9.58 13.98
CA LEU A 60 0.42 9.76 12.72
C LEU A 60 -0.45 9.50 11.49
N ILE A 61 -1.20 8.42 11.46
CA ILE A 61 -2.07 8.08 10.32
C ILE A 61 -3.11 9.17 10.08
N TYR A 62 -3.77 9.67 11.13
CA TYR A 62 -4.73 10.78 11.01
C TYR A 62 -4.07 12.05 10.48
N THR A 63 -2.85 12.34 10.94
CA THR A 63 -2.05 13.46 10.46
C THR A 63 -1.75 13.31 8.97
N LEU A 64 -1.27 12.13 8.54
CA LEU A 64 -0.97 11.85 7.14
C LEU A 64 -2.22 11.95 6.26
N ILE A 65 -3.35 11.40 6.68
CA ILE A 65 -4.62 11.52 5.96
C ILE A 65 -5.00 12.99 5.78
N ASN A 66 -4.82 13.83 6.79
CA ASN A 66 -5.14 15.25 6.71
C ASN A 66 -4.19 16.05 5.81
N TYR A 67 -2.92 15.70 5.80
CA TYR A 67 -1.88 16.42 5.04
C TYR A 67 -1.54 15.78 3.69
N PHE A 68 -2.17 14.66 3.33
CA PHE A 68 -1.98 14.05 2.03
C PHE A 68 -2.40 15.02 0.92
N ASN A 69 -1.48 15.39 0.05
CA ASN A 69 -1.65 16.42 -0.95
C ASN A 69 -1.34 15.91 -2.37
N ASP A 70 -1.56 16.75 -3.38
CA ASP A 70 -1.45 16.36 -4.79
C ASP A 70 -0.03 16.08 -5.28
N ASN A 71 0.97 16.37 -4.49
CA ASN A 71 2.37 16.16 -4.87
C ASN A 71 2.82 14.70 -4.72
N LYS A 72 2.08 13.88 -3.96
CA LYS A 72 2.39 12.49 -3.71
C LYS A 72 1.26 11.57 -4.16
N ASP A 73 1.64 10.41 -4.68
CA ASP A 73 0.70 9.36 -5.05
C ASP A 73 0.63 8.27 -3.97
N LEU A 74 1.73 8.13 -3.20
CA LEU A 74 1.88 7.15 -2.14
C LEU A 74 2.72 7.72 -0.99
N ILE A 75 2.24 7.52 0.24
CA ILE A 75 3.05 7.62 1.44
C ILE A 75 3.15 6.22 2.04
N ILE A 76 4.37 5.74 2.25
CA ILE A 76 4.65 4.48 2.93
C ILE A 76 4.96 4.80 4.38
N VAL A 77 4.09 4.36 5.29
CA VAL A 77 4.33 4.47 6.72
C VAL A 77 4.99 3.18 7.19
N VAL A 78 6.18 3.29 7.76
CA VAL A 78 6.89 2.19 8.40
C VAL A 78 6.53 2.18 9.88
N ASP A 79 5.90 1.09 10.32
CA ASP A 79 5.49 0.90 11.71
C ASP A 79 6.38 -0.19 12.36
N MET A 80 7.38 0.25 13.13
CA MET A 80 8.28 -0.63 13.88
C MET A 80 7.65 -1.17 15.15
N ASN A 81 6.47 -0.70 15.50
CA ASN A 81 5.77 -1.03 16.74
C ASN A 81 4.30 -1.34 16.44
N TYR A 82 4.11 -2.22 15.49
CA TYR A 82 2.82 -2.65 15.00
C TYR A 82 2.06 -3.50 16.03
N GLN A 83 0.74 -3.53 15.89
CA GLN A 83 -0.16 -4.38 16.65
C GLN A 83 -0.13 -5.80 16.08
N ASN A 84 -0.81 -6.76 16.73
CA ASN A 84 -1.04 -8.06 16.10
C ASN A 84 -1.79 -7.90 14.75
N ASN A 85 -1.68 -8.91 13.92
CA ASN A 85 -2.20 -8.90 12.54
C ASN A 85 -3.69 -8.50 12.48
N GLU A 86 -4.54 -9.12 13.30
CA GLU A 86 -5.98 -8.88 13.30
C GLU A 86 -6.31 -7.42 13.67
N ASP A 87 -5.74 -6.90 14.75
CA ASP A 87 -5.96 -5.53 15.18
C ASP A 87 -5.42 -4.51 14.18
N PHE A 88 -4.27 -4.80 13.56
CA PHE A 88 -3.67 -3.98 12.54
C PHE A 88 -4.62 -3.79 11.33
N HIS A 89 -5.10 -4.89 10.75
CA HIS A 89 -6.00 -4.82 9.60
C HIS A 89 -7.38 -4.27 9.95
N ASN A 90 -7.93 -4.60 11.13
CA ASN A 90 -9.18 -4.02 11.61
C ASN A 90 -9.08 -2.50 11.76
N ASN A 91 -7.96 -1.99 12.26
CA ASN A 91 -7.74 -0.55 12.36
C ASN A 91 -7.69 0.15 11.01
N LEU A 92 -7.04 -0.44 10.00
CA LEU A 92 -7.00 0.11 8.64
C LEU A 92 -8.40 0.12 8.00
N ASN A 93 -9.15 -0.96 8.16
CA ASN A 93 -10.52 -1.05 7.67
C ASN A 93 -11.42 0.02 8.31
N ASN A 94 -11.33 0.20 9.62
CA ASN A 94 -12.06 1.25 10.34
C ASN A 94 -11.69 2.67 9.86
N LEU A 95 -10.41 2.90 9.53
CA LEU A 95 -9.96 4.18 8.98
C LEU A 95 -10.51 4.41 7.56
N ASN A 96 -10.48 3.39 6.69
CA ASN A 96 -11.07 3.47 5.36
C ASN A 96 -12.57 3.76 5.42
N GLU A 97 -13.30 3.14 6.35
CA GLU A 97 -14.71 3.46 6.59
C GLU A 97 -14.93 4.91 7.02
N LYS A 98 -14.09 5.44 7.91
CA LYS A 98 -14.17 6.84 8.35
C LYS A 98 -13.90 7.79 7.20
N VAL A 99 -12.90 7.51 6.35
CA VAL A 99 -12.64 8.28 5.14
C VAL A 99 -13.87 8.27 4.23
N ASN A 100 -14.46 7.10 3.99
CA ASN A 100 -15.66 6.96 3.17
C ASN A 100 -16.88 7.69 3.73
N LYS A 101 -17.04 7.72 5.06
CA LYS A 101 -18.11 8.46 5.75
C LYS A 101 -17.90 9.97 5.78
N GLY A 102 -16.81 10.47 5.20
CA GLY A 102 -16.51 11.91 5.11
C GLY A 102 -15.86 12.52 6.35
N PHE A 103 -15.42 11.74 7.34
CA PHE A 103 -14.74 12.26 8.53
C PHE A 103 -13.48 13.06 8.21
N PHE A 104 -12.84 12.81 7.08
CA PHE A 104 -11.66 13.53 6.62
C PHE A 104 -11.96 14.48 5.46
N LYS A 105 -13.11 15.10 5.44
CA LYS A 105 -13.53 16.10 4.42
C LYS A 105 -13.36 15.57 3.00
N GLN A 106 -13.91 14.39 2.75
CA GLN A 106 -13.95 13.79 1.41
C GLN A 106 -12.57 13.54 0.80
N LYS A 107 -11.62 13.14 1.62
CA LYS A 107 -10.27 12.85 1.15
C LYS A 107 -10.27 11.67 0.16
N ASP A 108 -9.61 11.89 -0.95
CA ASP A 108 -9.32 10.86 -1.96
C ASP A 108 -8.18 9.93 -1.47
N ILE A 109 -8.51 9.07 -0.50
CA ILE A 109 -7.52 8.22 0.18
C ILE A 109 -8.05 6.80 0.33
N TRP A 110 -7.14 5.85 0.18
CA TRP A 110 -7.28 4.45 0.51
C TRP A 110 -6.06 3.98 1.28
N LEU A 111 -6.28 3.24 2.36
CA LEU A 111 -5.23 2.63 3.18
C LEU A 111 -5.14 1.14 2.87
N MET A 112 -3.93 0.66 2.66
CA MET A 112 -3.59 -0.77 2.59
C MET A 112 -2.50 -1.06 3.60
N GLY A 113 -2.54 -2.25 4.19
CA GLY A 113 -1.53 -2.71 5.13
C GLY A 113 -0.79 -3.91 4.59
N PHE A 114 0.43 -4.07 5.09
CA PHE A 114 1.25 -5.26 4.98
C PHE A 114 1.81 -5.54 6.38
N HIS A 115 1.48 -6.70 6.91
CA HIS A 115 1.91 -7.11 8.25
C HIS A 115 2.88 -8.30 8.13
N PRO A 116 3.93 -8.40 8.96
CA PRO A 116 4.85 -9.53 8.89
C PRO A 116 4.19 -10.91 9.03
N ASP A 117 3.10 -10.99 9.79
CA ASP A 117 2.32 -12.22 9.96
C ASP A 117 1.19 -12.39 8.92
N ASP A 118 1.19 -11.62 7.82
CA ASP A 118 0.25 -11.85 6.73
C ASP A 118 0.56 -13.19 6.05
N ASP A 119 -0.50 -13.86 5.56
CA ASP A 119 -0.32 -15.08 4.78
C ASP A 119 0.52 -14.78 3.52
N VAL A 120 1.44 -15.69 3.23
CA VAL A 120 2.30 -15.61 2.05
C VAL A 120 1.44 -15.57 0.79
N ASN A 121 1.65 -14.57 -0.04
CA ASN A 121 0.98 -14.47 -1.33
C ASN A 121 1.75 -15.27 -2.39
N ASP A 122 1.39 -16.54 -2.57
CA ASP A 122 2.02 -17.46 -3.54
C ASP A 122 2.01 -16.96 -5.00
N LEU A 123 1.26 -15.90 -5.28
CA LEU A 123 1.16 -15.33 -6.62
C LEU A 123 2.21 -14.24 -6.88
N ILE A 124 2.75 -13.67 -5.82
CA ILE A 124 3.91 -12.76 -5.88
C ILE A 124 5.10 -13.62 -5.49
N ASP A 125 6.01 -13.80 -6.45
CA ASP A 125 7.32 -14.38 -6.14
C ASP A 125 8.13 -13.26 -5.46
N ASP A 126 7.73 -12.96 -4.22
CA ASP A 126 8.41 -11.97 -3.38
C ASP A 126 9.58 -12.61 -2.63
N GLY A 127 9.92 -13.84 -3.00
CA GLY A 127 11.00 -14.74 -2.53
C GLY A 127 12.02 -14.19 -1.58
N SER A 128 11.81 -13.03 -1.00
CA SER A 128 12.89 -12.35 -0.35
C SER A 128 12.57 -11.07 0.41
N PHE A 129 11.33 -10.68 0.70
CA PHE A 129 11.18 -9.52 1.57
C PHE A 129 11.79 -9.84 2.94
N GLU A 130 11.53 -11.03 3.46
CA GLU A 130 12.14 -11.55 4.68
C GLU A 130 13.66 -11.71 4.57
N GLU A 131 14.18 -12.02 3.38
CA GLU A 131 15.63 -12.11 3.13
C GLU A 131 16.30 -10.73 2.97
N ILE A 132 15.55 -9.72 2.59
CA ILE A 132 16.05 -8.36 2.37
C ILE A 132 16.04 -7.54 3.65
N VAL A 133 15.06 -7.76 4.55
CA VAL A 133 14.89 -6.93 5.75
C VAL A 133 15.64 -7.48 6.95
N GLU A 134 16.38 -6.62 7.64
CA GLU A 134 17.07 -7.01 8.89
C GLU A 134 16.15 -7.06 10.11
N LYS A 135 15.06 -6.33 10.10
CA LYS A 135 14.09 -6.25 11.19
C LYS A 135 12.70 -6.23 10.63
N GLU A 136 11.81 -6.96 11.28
CA GLU A 136 10.40 -6.95 10.94
C GLU A 136 9.77 -5.57 11.22
N TYR A 137 8.95 -5.12 10.31
CA TYR A 137 8.11 -3.94 10.43
C TYR A 137 6.85 -4.09 9.60
N ALA A 138 5.77 -3.46 10.04
CA ALA A 138 4.57 -3.37 9.24
C ALA A 138 4.60 -2.15 8.33
N LEU A 139 3.95 -2.25 7.17
CA LEU A 139 3.83 -1.15 6.21
C LEU A 139 2.37 -0.71 6.07
N ILE A 140 2.16 0.59 6.06
CA ILE A 140 0.85 1.15 5.73
C ILE A 140 1.00 2.05 4.50
N PHE A 141 0.30 1.69 3.43
CA PHE A 141 0.28 2.45 2.18
C PHE A 141 -0.90 3.42 2.20
N VAL A 142 -0.61 4.71 2.27
CA VAL A 142 -1.59 5.79 2.13
C VAL A 142 -1.59 6.24 0.68
N GLN A 143 -2.64 5.90 -0.08
CA GLN A 143 -2.71 6.06 -1.54
C GLN A 143 -3.95 6.85 -1.97
N ARG A 144 -3.94 7.32 -3.23
CA ARG A 144 -5.13 7.94 -3.82
C ARG A 144 -6.11 6.88 -4.30
N LEU A 145 -7.30 6.88 -3.70
CA LEU A 145 -8.37 5.96 -4.09
C LEU A 145 -8.75 6.11 -5.57
N SER A 146 -8.88 7.35 -6.04
CA SER A 146 -9.24 7.62 -7.45
C SER A 146 -8.24 7.01 -8.43
N LYS A 147 -6.94 7.24 -8.23
CA LYS A 147 -5.89 6.67 -9.08
C LYS A 147 -5.84 5.16 -8.99
N LEU A 148 -5.94 4.63 -7.78
CA LEU A 148 -5.93 3.19 -7.55
C LEU A 148 -7.12 2.52 -8.26
N GLN A 149 -8.33 3.05 -8.11
CA GLN A 149 -9.52 2.45 -8.68
C GLN A 149 -9.63 2.63 -10.19
N GLU A 150 -9.31 3.80 -10.74
CA GLU A 150 -9.25 4.01 -12.20
C GLU A 150 -8.28 3.04 -12.87
N SER A 151 -7.21 2.77 -12.20
CA SER A 151 -6.19 1.86 -12.66
C SER A 151 -6.62 0.40 -12.52
N ALA A 152 -7.22 0.03 -11.40
CA ALA A 152 -7.80 -1.30 -11.21
C ALA A 152 -8.87 -1.59 -12.28
N ASN A 153 -9.69 -0.60 -12.64
CA ASN A 153 -10.70 -0.73 -13.71
C ASN A 153 -10.07 -0.98 -15.10
N LYS A 154 -8.90 -0.40 -15.38
CA LYS A 154 -8.16 -0.68 -16.62
C LYS A 154 -7.53 -2.07 -16.58
N LEU A 155 -6.94 -2.45 -15.47
CA LEU A 155 -6.29 -3.74 -15.28
C LEU A 155 -7.28 -4.90 -15.34
N LYS A 156 -8.50 -4.73 -14.80
CA LYS A 156 -9.58 -5.71 -14.90
C LYS A 156 -9.90 -6.05 -16.36
N LYS A 157 -9.91 -5.03 -17.24
CA LYS A 157 -10.14 -5.23 -18.68
C LYS A 157 -9.00 -5.95 -19.40
N LEU A 158 -7.81 -5.98 -18.80
CA LEU A 158 -6.62 -6.64 -19.33
C LEU A 158 -6.43 -8.06 -18.76
N GLY A 159 -7.40 -8.59 -18.00
CA GLY A 159 -7.31 -9.91 -17.40
C GLY A 159 -6.34 -10.01 -16.22
N TYR A 160 -5.94 -8.87 -15.66
CA TYR A 160 -5.01 -8.84 -14.53
C TYR A 160 -5.50 -9.63 -13.32
N TYR A 161 -6.80 -9.62 -13.06
CA TYR A 161 -7.42 -10.27 -11.91
C TYR A 161 -7.91 -11.70 -12.20
N ASP A 162 -7.80 -12.21 -13.43
CA ASP A 162 -8.46 -13.46 -13.84
C ASP A 162 -8.06 -14.69 -13.01
N LYS A 163 -6.81 -14.71 -12.52
CA LYS A 163 -6.33 -15.78 -11.64
C LYS A 163 -6.62 -15.56 -10.15
N TYR A 164 -6.87 -14.32 -9.77
CA TYR A 164 -6.98 -13.92 -8.38
C TYR A 164 -8.38 -13.99 -7.80
N TYR A 165 -9.38 -13.86 -8.66
CA TYR A 165 -10.75 -13.61 -8.27
C TYR A 165 -11.31 -14.63 -7.28
N ASN A 166 -10.75 -15.85 -7.29
CA ASN A 166 -11.25 -16.95 -6.47
C ASN A 166 -10.40 -17.25 -5.23
N GLU A 167 -9.21 -16.65 -5.07
CA GLU A 167 -8.27 -17.08 -4.04
C GLU A 167 -8.13 -16.11 -2.85
N TYR A 168 -8.40 -14.81 -3.03
CA TYR A 168 -8.04 -13.79 -2.03
C TYR A 168 -9.09 -12.71 -1.73
N ASN A 169 -10.38 -12.97 -1.81
CA ASN A 169 -11.43 -11.93 -1.58
C ASN A 169 -11.18 -10.60 -2.34
N VAL A 170 -10.47 -10.67 -3.45
CA VAL A 170 -10.08 -9.51 -4.26
C VAL A 170 -11.32 -8.80 -4.78
N GLU A 171 -12.39 -9.55 -5.05
CA GLU A 171 -13.66 -9.00 -5.50
C GLU A 171 -14.26 -8.07 -4.45
N ASP A 172 -14.30 -8.48 -3.20
CA ASP A 172 -14.87 -7.70 -2.10
C ASP A 172 -14.13 -6.38 -1.91
N ILE A 173 -12.79 -6.43 -1.91
CA ILE A 173 -11.95 -5.23 -1.78
C ILE A 173 -12.12 -4.32 -2.99
N TYR A 174 -12.17 -4.89 -4.20
CA TYR A 174 -12.38 -4.13 -5.44
C TYR A 174 -13.74 -3.43 -5.42
N GLU A 175 -14.82 -4.11 -5.04
CA GLU A 175 -16.17 -3.55 -4.98
C GLU A 175 -16.31 -2.50 -3.88
N GLN A 176 -15.69 -2.72 -2.74
CA GLN A 176 -15.65 -1.74 -1.67
C GLN A 176 -14.98 -0.44 -2.14
N ARG A 177 -13.80 -0.54 -2.77
CA ARG A 177 -13.09 0.62 -3.34
C ARG A 177 -13.90 1.32 -4.44
N GLU A 178 -14.54 0.54 -5.33
CA GLU A 178 -15.39 1.08 -6.40
C GLU A 178 -16.56 1.86 -5.82
N THR A 179 -17.17 1.36 -4.75
CA THR A 179 -18.26 2.04 -4.06
C THR A 179 -17.80 3.38 -3.49
N TYR A 180 -16.62 3.42 -2.84
CA TYR A 180 -16.05 4.65 -2.28
C TYR A 180 -15.66 5.65 -3.37
N TYR A 181 -15.05 5.15 -4.45
CA TYR A 181 -14.66 5.95 -5.60
C TYR A 181 -15.86 6.61 -6.30
N ARG A 182 -16.96 5.88 -6.46
CA ARG A 182 -18.20 6.46 -7.01
C ARG A 182 -18.72 7.59 -6.13
N ARG A 183 -18.71 7.41 -4.83
CA ARG A 183 -19.12 8.48 -3.89
C ARG A 183 -18.26 9.74 -4.03
N LEU A 184 -16.94 9.59 -4.18
CA LEU A 184 -16.06 10.74 -4.40
C LEU A 184 -16.41 11.55 -5.65
N LYS A 185 -16.91 10.92 -6.69
CA LYS A 185 -17.30 11.62 -7.94
C LYS A 185 -18.59 12.40 -7.86
N TRP A 186 -19.43 12.13 -6.85
CA TRP A 186 -20.71 12.79 -6.66
C TRP A 186 -20.66 13.94 -5.64
N LEU A 187 -19.51 14.17 -5.05
CA LEU A 187 -19.25 15.22 -4.06
C LEU A 187 -18.44 16.37 -4.69
#